data_fcb09ee0a590a2d30dd752acb6d8df19
#
_entry.id   fcb09ee0a590a2d30dd752acb6d8df19
#
_cell.length_a   1.000
_cell.length_b   1.000
_cell.length_c   1.000
_cell.angle_alpha   90.00
_cell.angle_beta   90.00
_cell.angle_gamma   90.00
#
_symmetry.space_group_name_H-M   'P 1'
#
loop_
_entity.id
_entity.type
_entity.pdbx_description
1 polymer ?
#
loop_
_entity_poly.entity_id
_entity_poly.type
_entity_poly.pdbx_seq_one_letter_code
_entity_poly.pdbx_strand_id
1 'polypeptide(L)'
;MAEIVPTVLCENAEDYKLTIERLSPFAKRVHLDLADGEFAPTKTVELSEMWWPQDWQVDIHAMVARPSLYVDALVQMRPSLVIFHAEVDEDLQPSIQQLKASGIQTGVGLLRPTVPNTVK
;
A
#
# COMPACT_ATOMS: atom_id res chain seq x y z
N MET A 1 2.05 -17.31 -19.43
CA MET A 1 2.93 -16.12 -19.45
C MET A 1 2.84 -15.39 -18.15
N ALA A 2 3.96 -15.02 -17.57
CA ALA A 2 3.99 -14.32 -16.29
C ALA A 2 3.52 -12.88 -16.44
N GLU A 3 2.72 -12.42 -15.50
CA GLU A 3 2.29 -11.03 -15.43
C GLU A 3 3.40 -10.19 -14.80
N ILE A 4 3.65 -9.03 -15.37
CA ILE A 4 4.62 -8.08 -14.80
C ILE A 4 3.88 -7.17 -13.82
N VAL A 5 4.30 -7.20 -12.55
CA VAL A 5 3.73 -6.36 -11.52
C VAL A 5 4.83 -5.44 -10.96
N PRO A 6 5.00 -4.25 -11.53
CA PRO A 6 6.04 -3.35 -11.06
C PRO A 6 5.70 -2.79 -9.67
N THR A 7 6.76 -2.50 -8.91
CA THR A 7 6.65 -1.83 -7.62
C THR A 7 7.01 -0.36 -7.79
N VAL A 8 6.17 0.52 -7.30
CA VAL A 8 6.37 1.97 -7.36
C VAL A 8 6.66 2.49 -5.97
N LEU A 9 7.82 3.12 -5.80
CA LEU A 9 8.21 3.80 -4.57
C LEU A 9 8.78 5.16 -4.97
N CYS A 10 8.02 6.21 -4.79
CA CYS A 10 8.41 7.56 -5.17
C CYS A 10 8.33 8.50 -3.98
N GLU A 11 9.31 9.39 -3.87
CA GLU A 11 9.43 10.28 -2.71
C GLU A 11 8.73 11.62 -2.93
N ASN A 12 8.38 11.95 -4.17
CA ASN A 12 7.69 13.21 -4.46
C ASN A 12 6.64 13.02 -5.56
N ALA A 13 5.72 13.97 -5.63
CA ALA A 13 4.56 13.87 -6.51
C ALA A 13 4.94 13.93 -8.00
N GLU A 14 6.00 14.66 -8.34
CA GLU A 14 6.45 14.76 -9.74
C GLU A 14 7.01 13.43 -10.23
N ASP A 15 7.87 12.79 -9.44
CA ASP A 15 8.41 11.48 -9.79
C ASP A 15 7.31 10.44 -9.85
N TYR A 16 6.34 10.53 -8.94
CA TYR A 16 5.20 9.64 -8.94
C TYR A 16 4.42 9.75 -10.26
N LYS A 17 4.09 10.96 -10.66
CA LYS A 17 3.35 11.21 -11.91
C LYS A 17 4.10 10.64 -13.11
N LEU A 18 5.40 10.92 -13.21
CA LEU A 18 6.22 10.44 -14.33
C LEU A 18 6.29 8.92 -14.35
N THR A 19 6.40 8.29 -13.19
CA THR A 19 6.45 6.84 -13.09
C THR A 19 5.14 6.22 -13.53
N ILE A 20 4.01 6.75 -13.05
CA ILE A 20 2.68 6.24 -13.45
C ILE A 20 2.49 6.38 -14.96
N GLU A 21 2.83 7.53 -15.51
CA GLU A 21 2.70 7.76 -16.96
C GLU A 21 3.57 6.80 -17.78
N ARG A 22 4.78 6.53 -17.30
CA ARG A 22 5.71 5.62 -17.96
C ARG A 22 5.23 4.17 -17.94
N LEU A 23 4.60 3.76 -16.83
CA LEU A 23 4.10 2.40 -16.68
C LEU A 23 2.76 2.17 -17.37
N SER A 24 1.99 3.21 -17.59
CA SER A 24 0.62 3.12 -18.08
C SER A 24 0.47 2.26 -19.36
N PRO A 25 1.39 2.34 -20.35
CA PRO A 25 1.26 1.49 -21.54
C PRO A 25 1.55 0.01 -21.31
N PHE A 26 2.20 -0.34 -20.21
CA PHE A 26 2.73 -1.70 -20.01
C PHE A 26 2.05 -2.47 -18.89
N ALA A 27 1.60 -1.78 -17.83
CA ALA A 27 1.13 -2.43 -16.62
C ALA A 27 -0.35 -2.24 -16.46
N LYS A 28 -1.03 -3.27 -15.94
CA LYS A 28 -2.42 -3.21 -15.53
C LYS A 28 -2.55 -3.50 -14.04
N ARG A 29 -1.55 -4.12 -13.46
CA ARG A 29 -1.46 -4.35 -12.02
C ARG A 29 -0.16 -3.75 -11.52
N VAL A 30 -0.23 -2.99 -10.43
CA VAL A 30 0.91 -2.27 -9.89
C VAL A 30 0.91 -2.38 -8.37
N HIS A 31 2.09 -2.50 -7.81
CA HIS A 31 2.30 -2.52 -6.37
C HIS A 31 2.84 -1.15 -5.95
N LEU A 32 2.08 -0.40 -5.15
CA LEU A 32 2.48 0.91 -4.66
C LEU A 32 2.95 0.82 -3.22
N ASP A 33 4.14 1.35 -2.95
CA ASP A 33 4.63 1.46 -1.58
C ASP A 33 4.21 2.80 -1.00
N LEU A 34 3.62 2.75 0.19
CA LEU A 34 3.28 3.91 0.99
C LEU A 34 4.08 3.84 2.28
N ALA A 35 4.91 4.84 2.54
CA ALA A 35 5.74 4.88 3.74
C ALA A 35 5.69 6.26 4.35
N ASP A 36 5.51 6.35 5.67
CA ASP A 36 5.35 7.60 6.39
C ASP A 36 6.65 8.15 6.98
N GLY A 37 7.75 7.41 6.89
CA GLY A 37 9.03 7.81 7.48
C GLY A 37 9.12 7.55 8.98
N GLU A 38 8.03 7.14 9.62
CA GLU A 38 8.00 6.84 11.05
C GLU A 38 8.16 5.33 11.30
N PHE A 39 7.41 4.51 10.57
CA PHE A 39 7.47 3.06 10.71
C PHE A 39 8.80 2.51 10.20
N ALA A 40 9.28 3.07 9.09
CA ALA A 40 10.56 2.72 8.46
C ALA A 40 11.24 4.02 8.02
N PRO A 41 12.57 4.02 7.78
CA PRO A 41 13.27 5.27 7.45
C PRO A 41 12.90 5.86 6.09
N THR A 42 12.20 5.12 5.25
CA THR A 42 11.78 5.61 3.94
C THR A 42 10.48 6.40 4.05
N LYS A 43 10.38 7.48 3.29
CA LYS A 43 9.14 8.24 3.16
C LYS A 43 8.79 8.38 1.69
N THR A 44 7.55 8.01 1.33
CA THR A 44 7.03 8.17 -0.03
C THR A 44 6.13 9.40 -0.11
N VAL A 45 5.58 9.65 -1.31
CA VAL A 45 4.48 10.62 -1.43
C VAL A 45 3.36 10.21 -0.49
N GLU A 46 2.61 11.20 -0.01
CA GLU A 46 1.47 10.92 0.86
C GLU A 46 0.35 10.25 0.09
N LEU A 47 -0.48 9.48 0.79
CA LEU A 47 -1.60 8.79 0.17
C LEU A 47 -2.52 9.76 -0.58
N SER A 48 -2.71 10.97 -0.04
CA SER A 48 -3.54 11.98 -0.67
C SER A 48 -3.01 12.45 -2.02
N GLU A 49 -1.73 12.21 -2.31
CA GLU A 49 -1.12 12.57 -3.58
C GLU A 49 -1.09 11.41 -4.57
N MET A 50 -1.49 10.22 -4.15
CA MET A 50 -1.48 9.03 -4.99
C MET A 50 -2.72 8.97 -5.87
N TRP A 51 -2.53 8.50 -7.10
CA TRP A 51 -3.60 8.27 -8.06
C TRP A 51 -3.13 7.24 -9.07
N TRP A 52 -4.07 6.61 -9.78
CA TRP A 52 -3.73 5.65 -10.82
C TRP A 52 -4.87 5.59 -11.85
N PRO A 53 -4.56 5.07 -13.07
CA PRO A 53 -5.63 4.90 -14.08
C PRO A 53 -6.73 3.97 -13.59
N GLN A 54 -7.95 4.27 -13.96
CA GLN A 54 -9.14 3.58 -13.45
C GLN A 54 -9.15 2.09 -13.76
N ASP A 55 -8.51 1.67 -14.85
CA ASP A 55 -8.47 0.26 -15.26
C ASP A 55 -7.34 -0.53 -14.60
N TRP A 56 -6.56 0.08 -13.72
CA TRP A 56 -5.49 -0.61 -13.02
C TRP A 56 -6.02 -1.36 -11.81
N GLN A 57 -5.36 -2.48 -11.51
CA GLN A 57 -5.46 -3.14 -10.20
C GLN A 57 -4.26 -2.73 -9.38
N VAL A 58 -4.49 -2.16 -8.20
CA VAL A 58 -3.42 -1.61 -7.39
C VAL A 58 -3.39 -2.30 -6.03
N ASP A 59 -2.20 -2.77 -5.66
CA ASP A 59 -1.92 -3.30 -4.34
C ASP A 59 -1.13 -2.23 -3.58
N ILE A 60 -1.60 -1.83 -2.41
CA ILE A 60 -0.91 -0.85 -1.57
C ILE A 60 -0.17 -1.58 -0.46
N HIS A 61 1.14 -1.38 -0.39
CA HIS A 61 1.98 -1.88 0.70
C HIS A 61 2.17 -0.73 1.68
N ALA A 62 1.43 -0.76 2.77
CA ALA A 62 1.37 0.35 3.72
C ALA A 62 2.38 0.15 4.85
N MET A 63 3.53 0.81 4.72
CA MET A 63 4.59 0.83 5.74
C MET A 63 4.41 2.06 6.62
N VAL A 64 3.32 2.08 7.38
CA VAL A 64 2.92 3.23 8.17
C VAL A 64 2.72 2.83 9.62
N ALA A 65 3.07 3.74 10.55
CA ALA A 65 3.01 3.44 11.98
C ALA A 65 1.58 3.39 12.51
N ARG A 66 0.67 4.14 11.90
CA ARG A 66 -0.72 4.22 12.34
C ARG A 66 -1.67 3.97 11.17
N PRO A 67 -1.84 2.68 10.79
CA PRO A 67 -2.70 2.33 9.65
C PRO A 67 -4.11 2.89 9.73
N SER A 68 -4.69 3.01 10.91
CA SER A 68 -6.05 3.51 11.08
C SER A 68 -6.26 4.91 10.51
N LEU A 69 -5.21 5.72 10.42
CA LEU A 69 -5.32 7.07 9.87
C LEU A 69 -5.52 7.08 8.36
N TYR A 70 -5.26 5.96 7.70
CA TYR A 70 -5.30 5.86 6.25
C TYR A 70 -6.52 5.12 5.72
N VAL A 71 -7.27 4.45 6.60
CA VAL A 71 -8.34 3.54 6.18
C VAL A 71 -9.42 4.25 5.38
N ASP A 72 -9.88 5.42 5.84
CA ASP A 72 -10.95 6.13 5.14
C ASP A 72 -10.52 6.53 3.72
N ALA A 73 -9.29 7.01 3.56
CA ALA A 73 -8.77 7.37 2.25
C ALA A 73 -8.62 6.14 1.36
N LEU A 74 -8.14 5.01 1.93
CA LEU A 74 -8.01 3.77 1.19
C LEU A 74 -9.35 3.26 0.70
N VAL A 75 -10.39 3.36 1.52
CA VAL A 75 -11.75 2.99 1.12
C VAL A 75 -12.21 3.82 -0.08
N GLN A 76 -11.92 5.11 -0.06
CA GLN A 76 -12.29 6.01 -1.16
C GLN A 76 -11.53 5.68 -2.45
N MET A 77 -10.26 5.31 -2.33
CA MET A 77 -9.40 5.06 -3.49
C MET A 77 -9.62 3.69 -4.11
N ARG A 78 -10.14 2.74 -3.35
CA ARG A 78 -10.49 1.38 -3.79
C ARG A 78 -9.33 0.60 -4.43
N PRO A 79 -8.21 0.44 -3.73
CA PRO A 79 -7.17 -0.49 -4.19
C PRO A 79 -7.71 -1.92 -4.18
N SER A 80 -7.04 -2.81 -4.90
CA SER A 80 -7.42 -4.23 -4.91
C SER A 80 -7.02 -4.95 -3.64
N LEU A 81 -5.87 -4.54 -3.07
CA LEU A 81 -5.29 -5.17 -1.90
C LEU A 81 -4.55 -4.12 -1.08
N VAL A 82 -4.66 -4.21 0.24
CA VAL A 82 -3.85 -3.41 1.15
C VAL A 82 -3.11 -4.34 2.08
N ILE A 83 -1.78 -4.19 2.15
CA ILE A 83 -0.92 -4.99 3.02
C ILE A 83 -0.41 -4.09 4.14
N PHE A 84 -0.73 -4.46 5.38
CA PHE A 84 -0.17 -3.81 6.57
C PHE A 84 0.96 -4.66 7.13
N HIS A 85 1.71 -4.11 8.08
CA HIS A 85 2.76 -4.84 8.78
C HIS A 85 2.30 -5.23 10.18
N ALA A 86 2.65 -6.47 10.58
CA ALA A 86 2.28 -7.00 11.89
C ALA A 86 2.99 -6.27 13.03
N GLU A 87 4.10 -5.60 12.74
CA GLU A 87 4.94 -4.95 13.75
C GLU A 87 4.42 -3.60 14.24
N VAL A 88 3.32 -3.09 13.68
CA VAL A 88 2.77 -1.81 14.15
C VAL A 88 2.22 -1.95 15.57
N ASP A 89 2.21 -0.83 16.31
CA ASP A 89 1.77 -0.80 17.71
C ASP A 89 0.27 -0.62 17.87
N GLU A 90 -0.46 -0.80 16.83
CA GLU A 90 -1.91 -0.56 16.84
C GLU A 90 -2.62 -1.87 16.48
N ASP A 91 -3.83 -2.05 17.00
CA ASP A 91 -4.66 -3.20 16.64
C ASP A 91 -5.15 -3.03 15.20
N LEU A 92 -4.78 -3.97 14.33
CA LEU A 92 -5.14 -3.92 12.92
C LEU A 92 -6.57 -4.40 12.64
N GLN A 93 -7.23 -5.05 13.59
CA GLN A 93 -8.54 -5.68 13.34
C GLN A 93 -9.59 -4.70 12.85
N PRO A 94 -9.79 -3.52 13.48
CA PRO A 94 -10.80 -2.59 12.98
C PRO A 94 -10.51 -2.10 11.57
N SER A 95 -9.24 -1.83 11.26
CA SER A 95 -8.83 -1.37 9.92
C SER A 95 -9.08 -2.45 8.87
N ILE A 96 -8.69 -3.68 9.17
CA ILE A 96 -8.89 -4.82 8.28
C ILE A 96 -10.38 -5.03 8.02
N GLN A 97 -11.20 -4.99 9.07
CA GLN A 97 -12.64 -5.21 8.93
C GLN A 97 -13.29 -4.12 8.08
N GLN A 98 -12.90 -2.88 8.25
CA GLN A 98 -13.46 -1.78 7.47
C GLN A 98 -13.11 -1.91 5.99
N LEU A 99 -11.87 -2.29 5.67
CA LEU A 99 -11.46 -2.50 4.30
C LEU A 99 -12.19 -3.68 3.67
N LYS A 100 -12.31 -4.79 4.38
CA LYS A 100 -13.05 -5.96 3.88
C LYS A 100 -14.51 -5.65 3.63
N ALA A 101 -15.13 -4.87 4.52
CA ALA A 101 -16.52 -4.47 4.34
C ALA A 101 -16.72 -3.62 3.09
N SER A 102 -15.67 -2.98 2.61
CA SER A 102 -15.68 -2.18 1.38
C SER A 102 -15.27 -2.96 0.15
N GLY A 103 -15.03 -4.27 0.28
CA GLY A 103 -14.66 -5.13 -0.83
C GLY A 103 -13.17 -5.13 -1.17
N ILE A 104 -12.34 -4.61 -0.29
CA ILE A 104 -10.89 -4.54 -0.50
C ILE A 104 -10.23 -5.72 0.22
N GLN A 105 -9.37 -6.44 -0.49
CA GLN A 105 -8.60 -7.52 0.12
C GLN A 105 -7.52 -6.96 1.03
N THR A 106 -7.20 -7.70 2.08
CA THR A 106 -6.19 -7.29 3.05
C THR A 106 -5.16 -8.39 3.26
N GLY A 107 -3.94 -8.00 3.58
CA GLY A 107 -2.86 -8.90 3.93
C GLY A 107 -2.03 -8.32 5.05
N VAL A 108 -1.19 -9.15 5.66
CA VAL A 108 -0.28 -8.73 6.72
C VAL A 108 1.12 -9.22 6.37
N GLY A 109 2.06 -8.29 6.32
CA GLY A 109 3.46 -8.59 6.05
C GLY A 109 4.29 -8.57 7.31
N LEU A 110 5.52 -9.06 7.19
CA LEU A 110 6.49 -9.07 8.27
C LEU A 110 7.77 -8.40 7.79
N LEU A 111 8.37 -7.61 8.68
CA LEU A 111 9.70 -7.07 8.43
C LEU A 111 10.76 -8.09 8.81
N ARG A 112 11.90 -8.05 8.17
CA ARG A 112 13.07 -8.75 8.65
C ARG A 112 13.66 -7.96 9.81
N PRO A 113 14.16 -8.59 10.85
CA PRO A 113 14.33 -10.01 11.08
C PRO A 113 13.17 -10.70 11.82
N THR A 114 11.98 -10.14 11.78
CA THR A 114 10.82 -10.73 12.45
C THR A 114 10.60 -12.15 11.91
N VAL A 115 10.41 -13.11 12.81
CA VAL A 115 10.17 -14.50 12.41
C VAL A 115 8.71 -14.87 12.66
N PRO A 116 8.13 -15.77 11.84
CA PRO A 116 6.69 -16.06 11.92
C PRO A 116 6.20 -16.53 13.28
N ASN A 117 7.01 -17.26 14.01
CA ASN A 117 6.58 -17.79 15.31
C ASN A 117 6.52 -16.73 16.41
N THR A 118 6.92 -15.51 16.16
CA THR A 118 6.77 -14.42 17.11
C THR A 118 5.50 -13.63 16.88
N VAL A 119 4.80 -13.91 15.78
CA VAL A 119 3.57 -13.23 15.41
C VAL A 119 2.40 -14.21 15.58
N LYS A 120 1.56 -13.93 16.52
CA LYS A 120 0.45 -14.81 16.88
C LYS A 120 -0.89 -14.14 16.62
#